data_06442d01cc4dd4ae3c45b7e0af93b4dc
#
_entry.id   06442d01cc4dd4ae3c45b7e0af93b4dc
#
_cell.length_a   1.000
_cell.length_b   1.000
_cell.length_c   1.000
_cell.angle_alpha   90.00
_cell.angle_beta   90.00
_cell.angle_gamma   90.00
#
_symmetry.space_group_name_H-M   'P 1'
#
loop_
_entity.id
_entity.type
_entity.pdbx_description
1 polymer ?
#
loop_
_entity_poly.entity_id
_entity_poly.type
_entity_poly.pdbx_seq_one_letter_code
_entity_poly.pdbx_strand_id
1 'polypeptide(L)'
;LTVDSPNNKSMAQAIRKVIEPKIKEDQRELEKEFKIHPITIELKAGPRAANISGTLGGYGNLFSFIGFSGGSRPTEIISQIFNQRIKFVVKRKNNKGRYTITFYIPSAQEIYDLTPIPWMAGKSWAKSIEEGGLTNLGQFLFSAKGFGQSNSGTGMQVKNRSSGVRFSRTPYIGELIGNFKKNLLR
;
A
#
# COMPACT_ATOMS: atom_id res chain seq x y z
N LEU A 1 32.02 -19.71 -25.62
CA LEU A 1 32.61 -19.51 -24.27
C LEU A 1 33.05 -18.05 -24.14
N THR A 2 32.17 -17.20 -23.66
CA THR A 2 32.51 -15.82 -23.30
C THR A 2 33.12 -15.84 -21.89
N VAL A 3 34.45 -15.73 -21.81
CA VAL A 3 35.16 -15.56 -20.55
C VAL A 3 34.80 -14.17 -20.01
N ASP A 4 34.00 -14.11 -18.94
CA ASP A 4 33.76 -12.88 -18.18
C ASP A 4 35.10 -12.39 -17.60
N SER A 5 35.64 -11.33 -18.17
CA SER A 5 36.86 -10.70 -17.68
C SER A 5 36.65 -10.27 -16.22
N PRO A 6 37.61 -10.53 -15.32
CA PRO A 6 37.54 -10.15 -13.89
C PRO A 6 37.24 -8.65 -13.67
N ASN A 7 37.63 -7.80 -14.60
CA ASN A 7 37.34 -6.35 -14.59
C ASN A 7 35.86 -6.01 -14.70
N ASN A 8 35.04 -6.88 -15.31
CA ASN A 8 33.60 -6.62 -15.49
C ASN A 8 32.80 -6.83 -14.20
N LYS A 9 33.14 -7.85 -13.42
CA LYS A 9 32.51 -8.09 -12.10
C LYS A 9 32.87 -7.00 -11.10
N SER A 10 34.10 -6.52 -11.13
CA SER A 10 34.58 -5.43 -10.27
C SER A 10 33.83 -4.11 -10.52
N MET A 11 33.62 -3.72 -11.78
CA MET A 11 32.92 -2.49 -12.12
C MET A 11 31.41 -2.56 -11.75
N ALA A 12 30.74 -3.66 -12.03
CA ALA A 12 29.33 -3.84 -11.63
C ALA A 12 29.18 -3.81 -10.10
N GLN A 13 30.13 -4.37 -9.36
CA GLN A 13 30.15 -4.30 -7.90
C GLN A 13 30.40 -2.87 -7.40
N ALA A 14 31.31 -2.11 -8.04
CA ALA A 14 31.56 -0.71 -7.72
C ALA A 14 30.28 0.13 -7.91
N ILE A 15 29.58 -0.05 -9.04
CA ILE A 15 28.31 0.62 -9.30
C ILE A 15 27.26 0.26 -8.23
N ARG A 16 27.15 -1.01 -7.85
CA ARG A 16 26.24 -1.44 -6.79
C ARG A 16 26.54 -0.77 -5.46
N LYS A 17 27.83 -0.70 -5.06
CA LYS A 17 28.24 -0.05 -3.80
C LYS A 17 27.84 1.43 -3.72
N VAL A 18 27.80 2.12 -4.85
CA VAL A 18 27.38 3.53 -4.91
C VAL A 18 25.85 3.67 -4.86
N ILE A 19 25.13 2.79 -5.56
CA ILE A 19 23.68 2.93 -5.73
C ILE A 19 22.90 2.33 -4.55
N GLU A 20 23.38 1.23 -3.99
CA GLU A 20 22.67 0.51 -2.93
C GLU A 20 22.34 1.35 -1.69
N PRO A 21 23.23 2.21 -1.17
CA PRO A 21 22.91 3.09 -0.05
C PRO A 21 21.76 4.05 -0.36
N LYS A 22 21.77 4.66 -1.57
CA LYS A 22 20.69 5.57 -2.01
C LYS A 22 19.36 4.84 -2.09
N ILE A 23 19.32 3.66 -2.71
CA ILE A 23 18.09 2.88 -2.80
C ILE A 23 17.55 2.51 -1.42
N LYS A 24 18.44 2.12 -0.50
CA LYS A 24 18.04 1.81 0.88
C LYS A 24 17.51 3.03 1.62
N GLU A 25 18.05 4.21 1.34
CA GLU A 25 17.53 5.47 1.89
C GLU A 25 16.14 5.78 1.34
N ASP A 26 15.98 5.74 0.03
CA ASP A 26 14.69 5.95 -0.63
C ASP A 26 13.63 4.92 -0.17
N GLN A 27 14.02 3.66 0.06
CA GLN A 27 13.13 2.63 0.63
C GLN A 27 12.72 2.96 2.07
N ARG A 28 13.63 3.47 2.89
CA ARG A 28 13.31 3.89 4.27
C ARG A 28 12.34 5.07 4.27
N GLU A 29 12.52 6.02 3.34
CA GLU A 29 11.61 7.16 3.23
C GLU A 29 10.22 6.70 2.75
N LEU A 30 10.13 5.81 1.76
CA LEU A 30 8.86 5.18 1.35
C LEU A 30 8.16 4.49 2.53
N GLU A 31 8.90 3.72 3.31
CA GLU A 31 8.34 3.03 4.48
C GLU A 31 7.88 4.03 5.55
N LYS A 32 8.61 5.11 5.75
CA LYS A 32 8.25 6.19 6.66
C LYS A 32 6.98 6.90 6.17
N GLU A 33 6.93 7.34 4.90
CA GLU A 33 5.73 7.93 4.30
C GLU A 33 4.52 7.01 4.45
N PHE A 34 4.69 5.72 4.19
CA PHE A 34 3.64 4.71 4.38
C PHE A 34 3.18 4.63 5.84
N LYS A 35 4.10 4.59 6.80
CA LYS A 35 3.78 4.47 8.24
C LYS A 35 3.04 5.67 8.80
N ILE A 36 3.38 6.89 8.32
CA ILE A 36 2.74 8.13 8.78
C ILE A 36 1.50 8.49 7.98
N HIS A 37 1.20 7.76 6.91
CA HIS A 37 0.03 8.04 6.09
C HIS A 37 -1.27 7.86 6.91
N PRO A 38 -2.23 8.79 6.87
CA PRO A 38 -3.43 8.75 7.72
C PRO A 38 -4.21 7.43 7.60
N ILE A 39 -4.33 6.87 6.38
CA ILE A 39 -4.97 5.56 6.15
C ILE A 39 -4.22 4.45 6.89
N THR A 40 -2.89 4.43 6.81
CA THR A 40 -2.07 3.41 7.49
C THR A 40 -2.20 3.51 9.00
N ILE A 41 -2.15 4.72 9.55
CA ILE A 41 -2.29 4.96 11.00
C ILE A 41 -3.65 4.47 11.47
N GLU A 42 -4.73 4.83 10.76
CA GLU A 42 -6.09 4.44 11.11
C GLU A 42 -6.27 2.92 11.06
N LEU A 43 -5.81 2.26 10.00
CA LEU A 43 -5.89 0.82 9.86
C LEU A 43 -5.06 0.06 10.91
N LYS A 44 -3.88 0.58 11.29
CA LYS A 44 -3.04 0.00 12.35
C LYS A 44 -3.63 0.16 13.74
N ALA A 45 -4.31 1.28 14.00
CA ALA A 45 -4.97 1.51 15.28
C ALA A 45 -6.21 0.62 15.47
N GLY A 46 -6.70 0.00 14.38
CA GLY A 46 -7.73 -1.02 14.44
C GLY A 46 -9.14 -0.51 14.71
N PRO A 47 -10.01 -1.35 15.32
CA PRO A 47 -11.45 -1.08 15.39
C PRO A 47 -11.84 0.11 16.28
N ARG A 48 -10.94 0.62 17.12
CA ARG A 48 -11.20 1.76 18.01
C ARG A 48 -10.61 3.07 17.50
N ALA A 49 -10.00 3.08 16.33
CA ALA A 49 -9.46 4.28 15.73
C ALA A 49 -10.57 5.29 15.39
N ALA A 50 -10.26 6.57 15.49
CA ALA A 50 -11.08 7.61 14.87
C ALA A 50 -10.80 7.66 13.36
N ASN A 51 -11.75 8.17 12.55
CA ASN A 51 -11.54 8.38 11.12
C ASN A 51 -10.65 9.60 10.86
N ILE A 52 -9.34 9.44 11.10
CA ILE A 52 -8.33 10.49 10.90
C ILE A 52 -7.97 10.67 9.43
N SER A 53 -8.20 9.65 8.60
CA SER A 53 -7.97 9.72 7.15
C SER A 53 -8.99 10.59 6.42
N GLY A 54 -10.09 10.95 7.06
CA GLY A 54 -11.18 11.70 6.43
C GLY A 54 -11.98 10.90 5.38
N THR A 55 -11.62 9.65 5.13
CA THR A 55 -12.27 8.80 4.12
C THR A 55 -13.77 8.63 4.33
N LEU A 56 -14.23 8.68 5.57
CA LEU A 56 -15.63 8.52 5.98
C LEU A 56 -16.26 9.84 6.46
N GLY A 57 -15.69 10.99 6.08
CA GLY A 57 -16.17 12.29 6.52
C GLY A 57 -16.03 12.54 8.03
N GLY A 58 -15.10 11.88 8.69
CA GLY A 58 -14.84 11.98 10.14
C GLY A 58 -15.67 11.02 11.00
N TYR A 59 -16.50 10.17 10.41
CA TYR A 59 -17.36 9.26 11.15
C TYR A 59 -16.82 7.83 11.18
N GLY A 60 -16.93 7.17 12.33
CA GLY A 60 -16.51 5.78 12.50
C GLY A 60 -15.01 5.55 12.35
N ASN A 61 -14.64 4.42 11.81
CA ASN A 61 -13.27 4.12 11.43
C ASN A 61 -13.20 3.22 10.19
N LEU A 62 -12.13 3.40 9.42
CA LEU A 62 -11.91 2.70 8.16
C LEU A 62 -11.72 1.19 8.34
N PHE A 63 -11.08 0.76 9.44
CA PHE A 63 -10.83 -0.65 9.75
C PHE A 63 -12.14 -1.45 9.86
N SER A 64 -13.07 -0.97 10.67
CA SER A 64 -14.39 -1.60 10.83
C SER A 64 -15.26 -1.42 9.59
N PHE A 65 -15.11 -0.30 8.87
CA PHE A 65 -15.84 -0.04 7.63
C PHE A 65 -15.49 -1.04 6.54
N ILE A 66 -14.21 -1.39 6.39
CA ILE A 66 -13.77 -2.42 5.45
C ILE A 66 -14.20 -3.82 5.90
N GLY A 67 -14.50 -4.02 7.18
CA GLY A 67 -14.96 -5.29 7.74
C GLY A 67 -13.81 -6.19 8.19
N PHE A 68 -12.69 -5.63 8.59
CA PHE A 68 -11.63 -6.41 9.23
C PHE A 68 -12.04 -6.92 10.60
N SER A 69 -11.60 -8.14 10.96
CA SER A 69 -11.73 -8.66 12.32
C SER A 69 -10.75 -7.98 13.28
N GLY A 70 -11.06 -7.96 14.56
CA GLY A 70 -10.25 -7.24 15.56
C GLY A 70 -8.77 -7.63 15.65
N GLY A 71 -8.40 -8.83 15.20
CA GLY A 71 -7.01 -9.30 15.13
C GLY A 71 -6.31 -9.08 13.78
N SER A 72 -7.00 -8.54 12.78
CA SER A 72 -6.44 -8.33 11.44
C SER A 72 -5.35 -7.25 11.44
N ARG A 73 -4.35 -7.45 10.59
CA ARG A 73 -3.23 -6.51 10.39
C ARG A 73 -3.07 -6.18 8.90
N PRO A 74 -4.03 -5.46 8.32
CA PRO A 74 -4.10 -5.28 6.87
C PRO A 74 -2.91 -4.54 6.26
N THR A 75 -2.20 -3.73 7.03
CA THR A 75 -1.05 -2.94 6.56
C THR A 75 0.27 -3.71 6.53
N GLU A 76 0.36 -4.88 7.20
CA GLU A 76 1.62 -5.62 7.29
C GLU A 76 2.08 -6.16 5.93
N ILE A 77 1.15 -6.67 5.12
CA ILE A 77 1.49 -7.17 3.78
C ILE A 77 2.11 -6.08 2.90
N ILE A 78 1.62 -4.86 2.98
CA ILE A 78 2.14 -3.72 2.20
C ILE A 78 3.55 -3.37 2.68
N SER A 79 3.77 -3.30 3.98
CA SER A 79 5.09 -3.08 4.56
C SER A 79 6.10 -4.15 4.12
N GLN A 80 5.70 -5.42 4.12
CA GLN A 80 6.54 -6.52 3.63
C GLN A 80 6.88 -6.38 2.15
N ILE A 81 5.93 -5.98 1.31
CA ILE A 81 6.16 -5.76 -0.12
C ILE A 81 7.17 -4.64 -0.33
N PHE A 82 7.04 -3.51 0.34
CA PHE A 82 7.98 -2.40 0.22
C PHE A 82 9.39 -2.77 0.68
N ASN A 83 9.53 -3.59 1.71
CA ASN A 83 10.82 -4.03 2.22
C ASN A 83 11.48 -5.14 1.38
N GLN A 84 10.70 -6.04 0.78
CA GLN A 84 11.25 -7.27 0.20
C GLN A 84 11.26 -7.27 -1.32
N ARG A 85 10.33 -6.55 -1.99
CA ARG A 85 10.16 -6.65 -3.45
C ARG A 85 10.84 -5.55 -4.24
N ILE A 86 11.31 -4.47 -3.62
CA ILE A 86 12.08 -3.44 -4.30
C ILE A 86 13.51 -3.95 -4.46
N LYS A 87 13.93 -4.11 -5.70
CA LYS A 87 15.25 -4.68 -6.06
C LYS A 87 15.82 -3.93 -7.25
N PHE A 88 17.13 -4.06 -7.46
CA PHE A 88 17.78 -3.58 -8.67
C PHE A 88 18.82 -4.56 -9.18
N VAL A 89 19.07 -4.49 -10.48
CA VAL A 89 20.09 -5.30 -11.17
C VAL A 89 20.95 -4.39 -12.02
N VAL A 90 22.26 -4.56 -11.91
CA VAL A 90 23.26 -3.89 -12.74
C VAL A 90 23.74 -4.88 -13.80
N LYS A 91 23.50 -4.57 -15.08
CA LYS A 91 23.94 -5.39 -16.21
C LYS A 91 24.82 -4.57 -17.16
N ARG A 92 25.86 -5.18 -17.69
CA ARG A 92 26.64 -4.58 -18.78
C ARG A 92 25.81 -4.58 -20.06
N LYS A 93 25.73 -3.43 -20.73
CA LYS A 93 24.93 -3.26 -21.94
C LYS A 93 25.70 -3.66 -23.21
N ASN A 94 26.99 -3.36 -23.25
CA ASN A 94 27.83 -3.63 -24.42
C ASN A 94 29.33 -3.69 -24.05
N ASN A 95 30.18 -4.05 -25.03
CA ASN A 95 31.64 -4.13 -24.87
C ASN A 95 32.30 -2.74 -24.69
N LYS A 96 31.57 -1.63 -24.89
CA LYS A 96 32.06 -0.25 -24.71
C LYS A 96 31.96 0.26 -23.25
N GLY A 97 31.79 -0.66 -22.28
CA GLY A 97 31.79 -0.30 -20.84
C GLY A 97 30.52 0.39 -20.34
N ARG A 98 29.41 0.34 -21.10
CA ARG A 98 28.11 0.88 -20.65
C ARG A 98 27.41 -0.14 -19.77
N TYR A 99 26.79 0.34 -18.67
CA TYR A 99 25.98 -0.44 -17.75
C TYR A 99 24.54 0.05 -17.76
N THR A 100 23.61 -0.86 -17.56
CA THR A 100 22.19 -0.57 -17.37
C THR A 100 21.80 -0.99 -15.97
N ILE A 101 21.12 -0.10 -15.25
CA ILE A 101 20.53 -0.38 -13.95
C ILE A 101 19.02 -0.57 -14.17
N THR A 102 18.52 -1.73 -13.82
CA THR A 102 17.10 -2.05 -13.91
C THR A 102 16.54 -2.14 -12.51
N PHE A 103 15.53 -1.33 -12.22
CA PHE A 103 14.79 -1.36 -10.96
C PHE A 103 13.55 -2.23 -11.11
N TYR A 104 13.29 -3.06 -10.10
CA TYR A 104 12.07 -3.83 -9.93
C TYR A 104 11.30 -3.20 -8.77
N ILE A 105 10.25 -2.48 -9.08
CA ILE A 105 9.40 -1.77 -8.12
C ILE A 105 8.02 -2.37 -8.26
N PRO A 106 7.39 -2.82 -7.16
CA PRO A 106 6.03 -3.34 -7.21
C PRO A 106 5.09 -2.28 -7.78
N SER A 107 4.17 -2.70 -8.63
CA SER A 107 3.10 -1.85 -9.14
C SER A 107 2.00 -1.69 -8.09
N ALA A 108 1.19 -0.63 -8.21
CA ALA A 108 0.01 -0.49 -7.37
C ALA A 108 -0.93 -1.69 -7.54
N GLN A 109 -1.07 -2.21 -8.78
CA GLN A 109 -1.92 -3.37 -9.05
C GLN A 109 -1.47 -4.63 -8.30
N GLU A 110 -0.16 -4.92 -8.24
CA GLU A 110 0.36 -6.05 -7.46
C GLU A 110 0.03 -5.94 -5.97
N ILE A 111 0.03 -4.71 -5.42
CA ILE A 111 -0.38 -4.48 -4.02
C ILE A 111 -1.89 -4.64 -3.87
N TYR A 112 -2.68 -4.17 -4.84
CA TYR A 112 -4.13 -4.34 -4.82
C TYR A 112 -4.53 -5.81 -4.83
N ASP A 113 -3.87 -6.64 -5.63
CA ASP A 113 -4.13 -8.08 -5.70
C ASP A 113 -3.86 -8.80 -4.37
N LEU A 114 -3.01 -8.24 -3.53
CA LEU A 114 -2.63 -8.76 -2.21
C LEU A 114 -3.39 -8.13 -1.04
N THR A 115 -4.33 -7.23 -1.33
CA THR A 115 -5.11 -6.52 -0.31
C THR A 115 -6.61 -6.74 -0.48
N PRO A 116 -7.10 -8.00 -0.41
CA PRO A 116 -8.51 -8.30 -0.62
C PRO A 116 -9.39 -7.74 0.50
N ILE A 117 -10.62 -7.39 0.15
CA ILE A 117 -11.67 -7.10 1.14
C ILE A 117 -12.06 -8.42 1.82
N PRO A 118 -12.11 -8.51 3.16
CA PRO A 118 -12.26 -9.79 3.88
C PRO A 118 -13.53 -10.60 3.52
N TRP A 119 -14.57 -9.92 3.07
CA TRP A 119 -15.89 -10.51 2.79
C TRP A 119 -16.31 -10.41 1.32
N MET A 120 -15.43 -9.88 0.45
CA MET A 120 -15.74 -9.70 -0.97
C MET A 120 -14.57 -10.16 -1.84
N ALA A 121 -14.66 -11.38 -2.38
CA ALA A 121 -13.68 -11.93 -3.29
C ALA A 121 -13.47 -11.04 -4.53
N GLY A 122 -12.23 -10.94 -4.99
CA GLY A 122 -11.87 -10.21 -6.21
C GLY A 122 -11.85 -8.69 -6.08
N LYS A 123 -12.13 -8.11 -4.91
CA LYS A 123 -12.01 -6.68 -4.65
C LYS A 123 -10.92 -6.37 -3.64
N SER A 124 -10.11 -5.36 -3.95
CA SER A 124 -9.06 -4.84 -3.08
C SER A 124 -9.59 -3.68 -2.24
N TRP A 125 -9.33 -3.72 -0.94
CA TRP A 125 -9.63 -2.59 -0.06
C TRP A 125 -8.73 -1.38 -0.37
N ALA A 126 -7.45 -1.60 -0.67
CA ALA A 126 -6.52 -0.51 -0.98
C ALA A 126 -6.92 0.20 -2.29
N LYS A 127 -7.26 -0.56 -3.34
CA LYS A 127 -7.78 -0.02 -4.59
C LYS A 127 -9.09 0.75 -4.38
N SER A 128 -9.99 0.20 -3.59
CA SER A 128 -11.28 0.83 -3.32
C SER A 128 -11.16 2.18 -2.62
N ILE A 129 -10.15 2.36 -1.75
CA ILE A 129 -9.87 3.64 -1.11
C ILE A 129 -9.46 4.70 -2.15
N GLU A 130 -8.65 4.34 -3.13
CA GLU A 130 -8.12 5.28 -4.13
C GLU A 130 -9.10 5.57 -5.27
N GLU A 131 -9.78 4.55 -5.79
CA GLU A 131 -10.51 4.68 -7.06
C GLU A 131 -11.99 5.03 -6.94
N GLY A 132 -12.62 4.85 -5.81
CA GLY A 132 -14.04 5.17 -5.84
C GLY A 132 -14.87 4.83 -4.64
N GLY A 133 -14.20 4.37 -3.61
CA GLY A 133 -14.90 3.96 -2.43
C GLY A 133 -15.46 2.55 -2.52
N LEU A 134 -15.79 2.06 -1.38
CA LEU A 134 -16.44 0.77 -1.22
C LEU A 134 -17.95 0.97 -1.52
N THR A 135 -18.27 1.13 -2.79
CA THR A 135 -19.67 1.22 -3.26
C THR A 135 -20.37 -0.07 -2.92
N ASN A 136 -21.37 -0.09 -2.14
CA ASN A 136 -22.22 -1.16 -1.61
C ASN A 136 -22.05 -1.44 -0.11
N LEU A 137 -21.16 -0.76 0.61
CA LEU A 137 -21.10 -0.86 2.07
C LEU A 137 -22.22 -0.11 2.78
N GLY A 138 -22.98 0.72 2.08
CA GLY A 138 -24.16 1.34 2.65
C GLY A 138 -25.13 0.34 3.32
N GLN A 139 -25.10 -0.92 2.86
CA GLN A 139 -25.89 -2.00 3.42
C GLN A 139 -25.36 -2.48 4.79
N PHE A 140 -24.06 -2.36 5.03
CA PHE A 140 -23.41 -2.79 6.28
C PHE A 140 -23.21 -1.65 7.29
N LEU A 141 -23.23 -0.40 6.83
CA LEU A 141 -23.19 0.77 7.70
C LEU A 141 -24.56 1.12 8.28
N PHE A 142 -25.63 0.65 7.65
CA PHE A 142 -26.98 0.91 8.10
C PHE A 142 -27.52 -0.30 8.85
N SER A 143 -27.94 -0.09 10.09
CA SER A 143 -28.66 -1.09 10.87
C SER A 143 -30.01 -1.38 10.21
N ALA A 144 -30.05 -2.40 9.36
CA ALA A 144 -31.33 -3.05 9.06
C ALA A 144 -31.64 -3.98 10.23
N LYS A 145 -32.84 -3.90 10.78
CA LYS A 145 -33.31 -4.85 11.81
C LYS A 145 -33.05 -6.28 11.34
N GLY A 146 -32.19 -6.99 12.06
CA GLY A 146 -31.91 -8.40 11.81
C GLY A 146 -30.55 -8.76 11.21
N PHE A 147 -29.71 -7.81 10.85
CA PHE A 147 -28.34 -8.11 10.41
C PHE A 147 -27.34 -7.97 11.55
N GLY A 148 -26.53 -9.03 11.70
CA GLY A 148 -25.66 -9.28 12.84
C GLY A 148 -24.57 -8.25 13.10
N GLN A 149 -23.82 -8.52 14.14
CA GLN A 149 -22.71 -7.72 14.65
C GLN A 149 -21.61 -7.52 13.59
N SER A 150 -20.97 -6.35 13.60
CA SER A 150 -19.80 -6.11 12.75
C SER A 150 -18.69 -7.12 13.07
N ASN A 151 -17.92 -7.54 12.06
CA ASN A 151 -16.80 -8.47 12.22
C ASN A 151 -15.75 -8.00 13.25
N SER A 152 -15.61 -6.69 13.45
CA SER A 152 -14.71 -6.09 14.42
C SER A 152 -15.30 -5.96 15.83
N GLY A 153 -16.61 -6.20 15.99
CA GLY A 153 -17.33 -5.96 17.24
C GLY A 153 -17.57 -4.48 17.57
N THR A 154 -17.06 -3.55 16.76
CA THR A 154 -17.10 -2.10 17.02
C THR A 154 -17.57 -1.31 15.80
N GLY A 155 -18.10 -1.98 14.77
CA GLY A 155 -18.61 -1.34 13.56
C GLY A 155 -19.76 -0.39 13.88
N MET A 156 -19.69 0.85 13.39
CA MET A 156 -20.77 1.80 13.51
C MET A 156 -21.89 1.43 12.55
N GLN A 157 -23.06 1.16 13.11
CA GLN A 157 -24.31 1.09 12.37
C GLN A 157 -24.99 2.45 12.44
N VAL A 158 -25.04 3.17 11.35
CA VAL A 158 -25.78 4.44 11.27
C VAL A 158 -27.26 4.11 11.12
N LYS A 159 -28.08 4.56 12.08
CA LYS A 159 -29.52 4.27 12.12
C LYS A 159 -30.35 4.92 11.00
N ASN A 160 -29.83 5.95 10.33
CA ASN A 160 -30.59 6.72 9.33
C ASN A 160 -29.80 6.86 8.02
N ARG A 161 -30.46 6.49 6.93
CA ARG A 161 -29.96 6.63 5.56
C ARG A 161 -29.72 8.07 5.09
N SER A 162 -30.26 9.07 5.81
CA SER A 162 -30.29 10.48 5.42
C SER A 162 -28.99 11.25 5.70
N SER A 163 -28.15 10.78 6.59
CA SER A 163 -26.84 11.37 6.81
C SER A 163 -25.81 10.69 5.91
N GLY A 164 -25.74 11.15 4.66
CA GLY A 164 -24.85 10.58 3.64
C GLY A 164 -23.39 10.60 4.04
N VAL A 165 -22.95 9.51 4.69
CA VAL A 165 -21.52 9.23 4.80
C VAL A 165 -21.00 9.03 3.37
N ARG A 166 -20.37 10.07 2.81
CA ARG A 166 -19.71 10.00 1.52
C ARG A 166 -18.31 9.48 1.76
N PHE A 167 -17.99 8.36 1.12
CA PHE A 167 -16.62 7.89 1.06
C PHE A 167 -15.81 8.85 0.19
N SER A 168 -14.77 9.44 0.78
CA SER A 168 -13.85 10.31 0.06
C SER A 168 -12.69 9.49 -0.49
N ARG A 169 -12.44 9.63 -1.80
CA ARG A 169 -11.25 9.06 -2.43
C ARG A 169 -10.02 9.71 -1.81
N THR A 170 -9.07 8.88 -1.46
CA THR A 170 -7.83 9.38 -0.87
C THR A 170 -6.66 8.71 -1.56
N PRO A 171 -5.75 9.48 -2.18
CA PRO A 171 -4.51 8.94 -2.72
C PRO A 171 -3.78 8.15 -1.64
N TYR A 172 -3.20 7.01 -2.00
CA TYR A 172 -2.53 6.13 -1.04
C TYR A 172 -1.39 5.35 -1.68
N ILE A 173 -1.61 4.12 -2.13
CA ILE A 173 -0.57 3.24 -2.67
C ILE A 173 0.01 3.77 -3.98
N GLY A 174 -0.85 4.26 -4.87
CA GLY A 174 -0.43 4.83 -6.15
C GLY A 174 0.44 6.07 -5.97
N GLU A 175 0.08 6.95 -5.04
CA GLU A 175 0.87 8.14 -4.70
C GLU A 175 2.22 7.77 -4.09
N LEU A 176 2.25 6.87 -3.09
CA LEU A 176 3.48 6.43 -2.44
C LEU A 176 4.48 5.82 -3.44
N ILE A 177 4.02 4.93 -4.31
CA ILE A 177 4.85 4.34 -5.36
C ILE A 177 5.29 5.40 -6.37
N GLY A 178 4.41 6.33 -6.73
CA GLY A 178 4.72 7.44 -7.63
C GLY A 178 5.82 8.34 -7.08
N ASN A 179 5.75 8.71 -5.82
CA ASN A 179 6.76 9.51 -5.13
C ASN A 179 8.10 8.78 -5.04
N PHE A 180 8.08 7.51 -4.65
CA PHE A 180 9.27 6.67 -4.63
C PHE A 180 9.98 6.60 -5.99
N LYS A 181 9.22 6.38 -7.09
CA LYS A 181 9.79 6.38 -8.45
C LYS A 181 10.41 7.71 -8.84
N LYS A 182 9.80 8.84 -8.45
CA LYS A 182 10.36 10.17 -8.70
C LYS A 182 11.66 10.40 -7.94
N ASN A 183 11.77 9.93 -6.70
CA ASN A 183 12.97 10.07 -5.87
C ASN A 183 14.14 9.24 -6.43
N LEU A 184 13.88 8.03 -6.93
CA LEU A 184 14.91 7.21 -7.58
C LEU A 184 15.52 7.82 -8.85
N LEU A 185 14.80 8.75 -9.51
CA LEU A 185 15.25 9.39 -10.75
C LEU A 185 15.95 10.74 -10.51
N ARG A 186 16.04 11.19 -9.28
CA ARG A 186 16.80 12.38 -8.85
C ARG A 186 18.20 12.01 -8.43
#